data_6261460671c42b6f6c3a14a076deb8fd
#
_entry.id   6261460671c42b6f6c3a14a076deb8fd
#
_cell.length_a   1.000
_cell.length_b   1.000
_cell.length_c   1.000
_cell.angle_alpha   90.00
_cell.angle_beta   90.00
_cell.angle_gamma   90.00
#
_symmetry.space_group_name_H-M   'P 1'
#
loop_
_entity.id
_entity.type
_entity.pdbx_description
1 polymer ?
#
loop_
_entity_poly.entity_id
_entity_poly.type
_entity_poly.pdbx_seq_one_letter_code
_entity_poly.pdbx_strand_id
1 'polypeptide(L)'
;VGVAPQSDRKPVDVAIVGGGVSGLYSAWRLKENDPEKNVVVYERDYRTGGRLLSAVPPGMDDLRAELGGMRFLSNQSMVSALAQNVFRLDVRPFPVSEGRNIAYLRGHRLRRSQLTDPNAVPYNLREDERGKSVGQLMLDAFAKIVPGSSQFTAADWKRDMRTRTFQGRPLYEQGFWNVLFRVMSAEAYAFVVDSSGYDTTVSNWNAADAIPWFLADFGTDVEYRYPREGMQAIPDRIREKFETGLHGRVVENATVTRVAKGNKGKIALTFGDGSIVEASQVILAMPRRSLELIDLRGAFESEYDRVRGLIESVTPQPLFKLFSCYARPWWNELGIVQGQTTTDIPIRQTYYFGTAGQRPGGDASNTNSLLMSTYDDGRNIKYWIGFLRDGAPVPYSEDAGSVEWRRNPAPKEMVDEVHRLVAEVHGVALDAIPKPYAAAYHDWSIDPFGGGYNLWKIHARSWEVSENIVQPVNGLPVYVCGEAYSHDQGWVEGALETAEDMLTRKFGLRPPAWLGSAPASGVSGQVTSSSAMLRTDG
;
A
#
# COMPACT_ATOMS: atom_id res chain seq x y z
N VAL A 1 -16.01 20.64 17.49
CA VAL A 1 -15.88 22.04 17.06
C VAL A 1 -16.88 22.20 15.93
N GLY A 2 -18.01 22.90 16.20
CA GLY A 2 -19.09 23.10 15.22
C GLY A 2 -18.59 23.85 13.98
N VAL A 3 -19.04 23.43 12.81
CA VAL A 3 -18.82 24.16 11.55
C VAL A 3 -19.50 25.52 11.69
N ALA A 4 -18.73 26.62 11.62
CA ALA A 4 -19.27 27.98 11.71
C ALA A 4 -20.35 28.25 10.65
N PRO A 5 -21.37 29.09 10.95
CA PRO A 5 -22.47 29.37 10.03
C PRO A 5 -22.00 29.88 8.67
N GLN A 6 -22.72 29.51 7.63
CA GLN A 6 -22.39 29.63 6.20
C GLN A 6 -22.31 31.05 5.63
N SER A 7 -22.66 32.11 6.39
CA SER A 7 -22.86 33.44 5.85
C SER A 7 -21.64 34.25 5.44
N ASP A 8 -20.42 33.85 5.88
CA ASP A 8 -19.17 34.62 5.63
C ASP A 8 -18.08 33.88 4.88
N ARG A 9 -18.36 32.70 4.29
CA ARG A 9 -17.36 31.93 3.56
C ARG A 9 -17.47 32.14 2.05
N LYS A 10 -16.35 32.40 1.37
CA LYS A 10 -16.29 32.37 -0.11
C LYS A 10 -16.88 31.05 -0.62
N PRO A 11 -17.63 31.04 -1.72
CA PRO A 11 -18.13 29.81 -2.35
C PRO A 11 -16.98 28.83 -2.60
N VAL A 12 -17.21 27.53 -2.38
CA VAL A 12 -16.21 26.50 -2.65
C VAL A 12 -16.16 26.23 -4.15
N ASP A 13 -15.01 26.45 -4.77
CA ASP A 13 -14.79 26.16 -6.19
C ASP A 13 -14.57 24.67 -6.40
N VAL A 14 -13.65 24.07 -5.62
CA VAL A 14 -13.38 22.64 -5.65
C VAL A 14 -13.41 22.07 -4.24
N ALA A 15 -14.31 21.14 -3.98
CA ALA A 15 -14.33 20.33 -2.77
C ALA A 15 -13.65 18.99 -3.05
N ILE A 16 -12.68 18.62 -2.21
CA ILE A 16 -11.98 17.35 -2.31
C ILE A 16 -12.37 16.52 -1.09
N VAL A 17 -12.91 15.33 -1.32
CA VAL A 17 -13.30 14.40 -0.27
C VAL A 17 -12.24 13.30 -0.16
N GLY A 18 -11.54 13.28 0.98
CA GLY A 18 -10.41 12.42 1.29
C GLY A 18 -9.08 13.18 1.30
N GLY A 19 -8.45 13.26 2.47
CA GLY A 19 -7.16 13.87 2.73
C GLY A 19 -5.98 12.89 2.61
N GLY A 20 -6.11 11.84 1.80
CA GLY A 20 -5.01 10.96 1.41
C GLY A 20 -4.05 11.64 0.41
N VAL A 21 -3.03 10.90 -0.04
CA VAL A 21 -2.01 11.44 -0.96
C VAL A 21 -2.64 12.03 -2.22
N SER A 22 -3.58 11.31 -2.89
CA SER A 22 -4.22 11.79 -4.12
C SER A 22 -5.04 13.08 -3.91
N GLY A 23 -5.76 13.19 -2.78
CA GLY A 23 -6.56 14.38 -2.47
C GLY A 23 -5.72 15.59 -2.11
N LEU A 24 -4.73 15.43 -1.24
CA LEU A 24 -3.80 16.49 -0.87
C LEU A 24 -2.99 16.96 -2.09
N TYR A 25 -2.51 16.02 -2.91
CA TYR A 25 -1.79 16.32 -4.14
C TYR A 25 -2.66 17.13 -5.11
N SER A 26 -3.90 16.70 -5.32
CA SER A 26 -4.86 17.43 -6.17
C SER A 26 -5.11 18.85 -5.65
N ALA A 27 -5.28 19.00 -4.33
CA ALA A 27 -5.48 20.30 -3.69
C ALA A 27 -4.30 21.25 -3.90
N TRP A 28 -3.10 20.76 -3.64
CA TRP A 28 -1.87 21.52 -3.84
C TRP A 28 -1.71 21.97 -5.30
N ARG A 29 -1.83 21.05 -6.26
CA ARG A 29 -1.66 21.32 -7.69
C ARG A 29 -2.71 22.32 -8.23
N LEU A 30 -3.97 22.20 -7.80
CA LEU A 30 -5.03 23.15 -8.17
C LEU A 30 -4.75 24.55 -7.65
N LYS A 31 -4.31 24.66 -6.41
CA LYS A 31 -4.03 25.92 -5.74
C LYS A 31 -2.73 26.56 -6.25
N GLU A 32 -1.72 25.74 -6.60
CA GLU A 32 -0.49 26.20 -7.24
C GLU A 32 -0.73 26.80 -8.64
N ASN A 33 -1.66 26.18 -9.40
CA ASN A 33 -2.05 26.66 -10.72
C ASN A 33 -2.93 27.91 -10.67
N ASP A 34 -3.79 28.03 -9.67
CA ASP A 34 -4.71 29.17 -9.46
C ASP A 34 -4.81 29.50 -7.97
N PRO A 35 -3.97 30.43 -7.47
CA PRO A 35 -3.93 30.81 -6.05
C PRO A 35 -5.25 31.40 -5.52
N GLU A 36 -6.09 31.97 -6.37
CA GLU A 36 -7.39 32.57 -5.98
C GLU A 36 -8.49 31.53 -5.83
N LYS A 37 -8.32 30.34 -6.40
CA LYS A 37 -9.31 29.27 -6.35
C LYS A 37 -9.55 28.80 -4.92
N ASN A 38 -10.81 28.76 -4.48
CA ASN A 38 -11.18 28.27 -3.15
C ASN A 38 -11.28 26.74 -3.16
N VAL A 39 -10.15 26.08 -2.86
CA VAL A 39 -10.03 24.62 -2.75
C VAL A 39 -10.08 24.21 -1.29
N VAL A 40 -10.96 23.25 -0.97
CA VAL A 40 -11.13 22.73 0.40
C VAL A 40 -11.05 21.21 0.39
N VAL A 41 -10.19 20.66 1.24
CA VAL A 41 -10.10 19.22 1.50
C VAL A 41 -10.93 18.87 2.73
N TYR A 42 -11.81 17.88 2.62
CA TYR A 42 -12.59 17.32 3.72
C TYR A 42 -12.07 15.92 4.03
N GLU A 43 -11.57 15.74 5.23
CA GLU A 43 -11.03 14.47 5.73
C GLU A 43 -11.91 13.94 6.86
N ARG A 44 -12.27 12.66 6.80
CA ARG A 44 -13.09 12.00 7.80
C ARG A 44 -12.35 11.83 9.13
N ASP A 45 -11.05 11.51 9.07
CA ASP A 45 -10.23 11.22 10.22
C ASP A 45 -9.70 12.50 10.90
N TYR A 46 -9.09 12.34 12.07
CA TYR A 46 -8.38 13.40 12.80
C TYR A 46 -7.04 13.77 12.16
N ARG A 47 -6.59 13.03 11.16
CA ARG A 47 -5.32 13.19 10.45
C ARG A 47 -5.50 13.06 8.94
N THR A 48 -4.56 13.57 8.21
CA THR A 48 -4.40 13.33 6.77
C THR A 48 -3.40 12.22 6.48
N GLY A 49 -3.23 11.84 5.20
CA GLY A 49 -2.28 10.81 4.73
C GLY A 49 -2.93 9.49 4.33
N GLY A 50 -4.19 9.25 4.74
CA GLY A 50 -4.93 8.04 4.37
C GLY A 50 -4.20 6.77 4.82
N ARG A 51 -3.81 5.91 3.86
CA ARG A 51 -3.11 4.64 4.13
C ARG A 51 -1.59 4.75 4.31
N LEU A 52 -1.03 5.94 4.33
CA LEU A 52 0.30 6.20 4.88
C LEU A 52 0.14 6.60 6.35
N LEU A 53 0.71 5.81 7.24
CA LEU A 53 0.60 5.96 8.69
C LEU A 53 1.90 5.52 9.34
N SER A 54 2.70 6.50 9.76
CA SER A 54 3.96 6.29 10.48
C SER A 54 3.79 6.70 11.94
N ALA A 55 4.09 5.82 12.87
CA ALA A 55 4.03 6.08 14.30
C ALA A 55 5.43 6.12 14.93
N VAL A 56 5.65 6.97 15.92
CA VAL A 56 6.87 6.97 16.73
C VAL A 56 6.66 6.03 17.92
N PRO A 57 7.43 4.92 18.00
CA PRO A 57 7.32 3.99 19.11
C PRO A 57 7.90 4.59 20.41
N PRO A 58 7.45 4.12 21.60
CA PRO A 58 7.98 4.59 22.88
C PRO A 58 9.50 4.38 23.00
N GLY A 59 10.22 5.43 23.39
CA GLY A 59 11.67 5.40 23.61
C GLY A 59 12.52 5.22 22.35
N MET A 60 11.95 5.48 21.17
CA MET A 60 12.65 5.33 19.86
C MET A 60 12.29 6.49 18.91
N ASP A 61 12.65 7.72 19.27
CA ASP A 61 12.25 8.94 18.55
C ASP A 61 12.77 9.01 17.11
N ASP A 62 13.85 8.31 16.81
CA ASP A 62 14.49 8.24 15.51
C ASP A 62 14.01 7.06 14.62
N LEU A 63 13.15 6.20 15.15
CA LEU A 63 12.52 5.11 14.40
C LEU A 63 11.05 5.41 14.06
N ARG A 64 10.56 4.74 13.04
CA ARG A 64 9.15 4.81 12.61
C ARG A 64 8.57 3.42 12.47
N ALA A 65 7.45 3.17 13.13
CA ALA A 65 6.60 2.02 12.88
C ALA A 65 5.67 2.36 11.72
N GLU A 66 5.91 1.76 10.59
CA GLU A 66 5.11 1.97 9.37
C GLU A 66 3.85 1.11 9.43
N LEU A 67 2.84 1.59 10.16
CA LEU A 67 1.54 0.92 10.28
C LEU A 67 0.76 0.89 8.96
N GLY A 68 1.07 1.83 8.05
CA GLY A 68 0.57 1.89 6.68
C GLY A 68 1.59 1.45 5.63
N GLY A 69 1.59 2.10 4.46
CA GLY A 69 2.62 1.93 3.43
C GLY A 69 4.01 2.21 4.02
N MET A 70 5.00 1.35 3.71
CA MET A 70 6.30 1.38 4.38
C MET A 70 7.48 1.71 3.46
N ARG A 71 7.28 1.70 2.17
CA ARG A 71 8.35 1.87 1.16
C ARG A 71 7.77 2.18 -0.21
N PHE A 72 8.63 2.58 -1.13
CA PHE A 72 8.34 2.75 -2.55
C PHE A 72 9.50 2.21 -3.41
N LEU A 73 9.25 2.00 -4.70
CA LEU A 73 10.27 1.52 -5.64
C LEU A 73 11.04 2.69 -6.25
N SER A 74 12.34 2.53 -6.47
CA SER A 74 13.19 3.59 -7.04
C SER A 74 12.79 4.00 -8.47
N ASN A 75 12.09 3.13 -9.21
CA ASN A 75 11.56 3.39 -10.55
C ASN A 75 10.17 4.07 -10.55
N GLN A 76 9.55 4.25 -9.40
CA GLN A 76 8.30 5.01 -9.25
C GLN A 76 8.61 6.51 -9.30
N SER A 77 8.34 7.12 -10.44
CA SER A 77 8.88 8.44 -10.81
C SER A 77 8.30 9.59 -9.99
N MET A 78 6.98 9.58 -9.72
CA MET A 78 6.31 10.68 -9.03
C MET A 78 6.67 10.70 -7.55
N VAL A 79 6.54 9.57 -6.86
CA VAL A 79 6.88 9.49 -5.44
C VAL A 79 8.37 9.72 -5.20
N SER A 80 9.24 9.20 -6.08
CA SER A 80 10.69 9.43 -5.99
C SER A 80 11.03 10.91 -6.17
N ALA A 81 10.45 11.57 -7.18
CA ALA A 81 10.68 13.00 -7.42
C ALA A 81 10.13 13.86 -6.28
N LEU A 82 8.93 13.55 -5.77
CA LEU A 82 8.37 14.27 -4.62
C LEU A 82 9.26 14.14 -3.39
N ALA A 83 9.61 12.90 -3.01
CA ALA A 83 10.39 12.64 -1.81
C ALA A 83 11.79 13.27 -1.88
N GLN A 84 12.51 13.08 -3.00
CA GLN A 84 13.92 13.44 -3.09
C GLN A 84 14.14 14.87 -3.62
N ASN A 85 13.43 15.28 -4.67
CA ASN A 85 13.70 16.54 -5.37
C ASN A 85 12.84 17.69 -4.82
N VAL A 86 11.55 17.45 -4.56
CA VAL A 86 10.62 18.50 -4.13
C VAL A 86 10.68 18.75 -2.63
N PHE A 87 10.62 17.67 -1.84
CA PHE A 87 10.56 17.75 -0.37
C PHE A 87 11.92 17.57 0.30
N ARG A 88 12.91 17.03 -0.44
CA ARG A 88 14.29 16.80 0.03
C ARG A 88 14.32 15.98 1.33
N LEU A 89 13.48 14.95 1.40
CA LEU A 89 13.46 14.02 2.51
C LEU A 89 14.73 13.17 2.53
N ASP A 90 15.15 12.72 3.70
CA ASP A 90 16.28 11.79 3.86
C ASP A 90 15.86 10.37 3.43
N VAL A 91 15.90 10.12 2.12
CA VAL A 91 15.50 8.84 1.51
C VAL A 91 16.63 7.83 1.60
N ARG A 92 16.32 6.63 2.10
CA ARG A 92 17.26 5.53 2.35
C ARG A 92 16.81 4.25 1.63
N PRO A 93 17.75 3.34 1.31
CA PRO A 93 17.41 2.00 0.90
C PRO A 93 16.62 1.26 1.99
N PHE A 94 15.58 0.52 1.59
CA PHE A 94 14.80 -0.33 2.49
C PHE A 94 15.27 -1.78 2.33
N PRO A 95 15.90 -2.40 3.34
CA PRO A 95 16.40 -3.76 3.24
C PRO A 95 15.25 -4.76 3.25
N VAL A 96 15.15 -5.57 2.19
CA VAL A 96 14.07 -6.56 2.06
C VAL A 96 14.56 -7.97 2.31
N SER A 97 15.75 -8.31 1.85
CA SER A 97 16.23 -9.69 1.92
C SER A 97 17.74 -9.74 2.17
N GLU A 98 18.10 -10.56 3.14
CA GLU A 98 19.48 -10.93 3.40
C GLU A 98 19.58 -12.45 3.52
N GLY A 99 20.70 -13.04 3.09
CA GLY A 99 20.92 -14.49 3.09
C GLY A 99 20.75 -15.14 4.47
N ARG A 100 20.98 -14.39 5.55
CA ARG A 100 20.82 -14.84 6.94
C ARG A 100 19.38 -14.74 7.48
N ASN A 101 18.47 -14.06 6.81
CA ASN A 101 17.06 -14.06 7.18
C ASN A 101 16.48 -15.48 7.14
N ILE A 102 15.43 -15.71 7.91
CA ILE A 102 14.82 -17.03 8.06
C ILE A 102 13.68 -17.19 7.05
N ALA A 103 13.51 -18.39 6.52
CA ALA A 103 12.31 -18.90 5.92
C ALA A 103 11.86 -20.12 6.74
N TYR A 104 10.78 -19.96 7.53
CA TYR A 104 10.22 -21.06 8.32
C TYR A 104 9.01 -21.63 7.59
N LEU A 105 9.21 -22.74 6.90
CA LEU A 105 8.28 -23.31 5.93
C LEU A 105 8.00 -24.77 6.25
N ARG A 106 6.72 -25.12 6.43
CA ARG A 106 6.27 -26.48 6.74
C ARG A 106 7.01 -27.10 7.94
N GLY A 107 7.28 -26.28 8.98
CA GLY A 107 8.03 -26.69 10.16
C GLY A 107 9.55 -26.78 9.99
N HIS A 108 10.07 -26.48 8.80
CA HIS A 108 11.52 -26.46 8.53
C HIS A 108 12.06 -25.04 8.57
N ARG A 109 13.12 -24.83 9.35
CA ARG A 109 13.78 -23.54 9.47
C ARG A 109 14.98 -23.47 8.56
N LEU A 110 14.88 -22.67 7.52
CA LEU A 110 15.89 -22.44 6.51
C LEU A 110 16.44 -21.03 6.63
N ARG A 111 17.67 -20.81 6.17
CA ARG A 111 18.15 -19.48 5.80
C ARG A 111 17.66 -19.16 4.38
N ARG A 112 17.42 -17.89 4.07
CA ARG A 112 16.98 -17.51 2.71
C ARG A 112 17.95 -17.96 1.61
N SER A 113 19.25 -17.98 1.89
CA SER A 113 20.27 -18.55 1.01
C SER A 113 20.08 -20.03 0.67
N GLN A 114 19.30 -20.77 1.46
CA GLN A 114 19.01 -22.19 1.24
C GLN A 114 17.72 -22.45 0.43
N LEU A 115 16.97 -21.40 0.06
CA LEU A 115 15.71 -21.55 -0.69
C LEU A 115 15.90 -22.08 -2.11
N THR A 116 17.11 -22.07 -2.63
CA THR A 116 17.49 -22.68 -3.91
C THR A 116 18.20 -24.03 -3.76
N ASP A 117 18.37 -24.54 -2.54
CA ASP A 117 18.88 -25.88 -2.33
C ASP A 117 17.76 -26.92 -2.51
N PRO A 118 17.83 -27.76 -3.57
CA PRO A 118 16.76 -28.73 -3.88
C PRO A 118 16.57 -29.80 -2.80
N ASN A 119 17.54 -29.96 -1.88
CA ASN A 119 17.48 -30.94 -0.79
C ASN A 119 16.98 -30.32 0.53
N ALA A 120 17.04 -29.00 0.66
CA ALA A 120 16.62 -28.29 1.87
C ALA A 120 15.14 -27.86 1.83
N VAL A 121 14.62 -27.53 0.64
CA VAL A 121 13.28 -26.99 0.46
C VAL A 121 12.22 -28.08 0.69
N PRO A 122 11.28 -27.92 1.68
CA PRO A 122 10.34 -28.97 2.08
C PRO A 122 9.09 -29.03 1.18
N TYR A 123 9.26 -28.91 -0.13
CA TYR A 123 8.20 -28.98 -1.15
C TYR A 123 8.54 -30.05 -2.18
N ASN A 124 7.56 -30.85 -2.59
CA ASN A 124 7.74 -31.86 -3.61
C ASN A 124 7.72 -31.27 -5.01
N LEU A 125 8.73 -30.46 -5.31
CA LEU A 125 8.88 -29.78 -6.60
C LEU A 125 9.19 -30.78 -7.72
N ARG A 126 8.67 -30.52 -8.93
CA ARG A 126 9.04 -31.26 -10.13
C ARG A 126 10.50 -31.02 -10.50
N GLU A 127 11.08 -31.89 -11.30
CA GLU A 127 12.49 -31.82 -11.71
C GLU A 127 12.84 -30.47 -12.36
N ASP A 128 11.93 -29.94 -13.19
CA ASP A 128 12.09 -28.64 -13.86
C ASP A 128 11.87 -27.42 -12.94
N GLU A 129 11.41 -27.64 -11.71
CA GLU A 129 11.14 -26.61 -10.69
C GLU A 129 12.19 -26.58 -9.57
N ARG A 130 12.89 -27.71 -9.34
CA ARG A 130 13.88 -27.84 -8.26
C ARG A 130 15.06 -26.90 -8.43
N GLY A 131 15.57 -26.38 -7.32
CA GLY A 131 16.74 -25.51 -7.30
C GLY A 131 16.50 -24.09 -7.84
N LYS A 132 15.25 -23.75 -8.19
CA LYS A 132 14.90 -22.42 -8.66
C LYS A 132 14.39 -21.53 -7.52
N SER A 133 14.77 -20.27 -7.58
CA SER A 133 14.19 -19.24 -6.71
C SER A 133 12.71 -19.00 -7.06
N VAL A 134 11.97 -18.42 -6.12
CA VAL A 134 10.57 -18.02 -6.35
C VAL A 134 10.44 -17.11 -7.59
N GLY A 135 11.36 -16.14 -7.76
CA GLY A 135 11.36 -15.29 -8.95
C GLY A 135 11.57 -16.06 -10.24
N GLN A 136 12.50 -17.01 -10.24
CA GLN A 136 12.72 -17.84 -11.43
C GLN A 136 11.50 -18.70 -11.76
N LEU A 137 10.84 -19.29 -10.75
CA LEU A 137 9.60 -20.03 -10.96
C LEU A 137 8.49 -19.16 -11.56
N MET A 138 8.36 -17.91 -11.09
CA MET A 138 7.38 -16.97 -11.63
C MET A 138 7.71 -16.52 -13.06
N LEU A 139 8.97 -16.21 -13.35
CA LEU A 139 9.41 -15.85 -14.71
C LEU A 139 9.19 -17.01 -15.71
N ASP A 140 9.49 -18.24 -15.31
CA ASP A 140 9.25 -19.42 -16.12
C ASP A 140 7.74 -19.63 -16.37
N ALA A 141 6.91 -19.38 -15.35
CA ALA A 141 5.46 -19.42 -15.50
C ALA A 141 4.96 -18.35 -16.49
N PHE A 142 5.45 -17.11 -16.36
CA PHE A 142 5.06 -16.02 -17.27
C PHE A 142 5.49 -16.30 -18.72
N ALA A 143 6.68 -16.85 -18.93
CA ALA A 143 7.13 -17.24 -20.26
C ALA A 143 6.24 -18.33 -20.88
N LYS A 144 5.69 -19.25 -20.08
CA LYS A 144 4.71 -20.27 -20.55
C LYS A 144 3.33 -19.67 -20.81
N ILE A 145 2.90 -18.67 -20.01
CA ILE A 145 1.58 -18.01 -20.19
C ILE A 145 1.61 -17.04 -21.37
N VAL A 146 2.70 -16.27 -21.51
CA VAL A 146 2.89 -15.26 -22.55
C VAL A 146 4.22 -15.52 -23.27
N PRO A 147 4.27 -16.44 -24.25
CA PRO A 147 5.49 -16.74 -24.99
C PRO A 147 6.09 -15.48 -25.65
N GLY A 148 7.42 -15.34 -25.55
CA GLY A 148 8.15 -14.18 -26.07
C GLY A 148 8.13 -12.94 -25.17
N SER A 149 7.53 -13.01 -24.00
CA SER A 149 7.40 -11.88 -23.06
C SER A 149 8.73 -11.39 -22.45
N SER A 150 9.79 -12.18 -22.53
CA SER A 150 11.13 -11.76 -22.08
C SER A 150 11.70 -10.55 -22.82
N GLN A 151 11.12 -10.23 -23.99
CA GLN A 151 11.50 -9.07 -24.81
C GLN A 151 10.54 -7.88 -24.64
N PHE A 152 9.51 -8.01 -23.81
CA PHE A 152 8.49 -6.97 -23.66
C PHE A 152 9.01 -5.79 -22.86
N THR A 153 8.75 -4.58 -23.37
CA THR A 153 8.84 -3.34 -22.62
C THR A 153 7.58 -3.15 -21.77
N ALA A 154 7.60 -2.20 -20.84
CA ALA A 154 6.41 -1.82 -20.07
C ALA A 154 5.26 -1.37 -20.99
N ALA A 155 5.59 -0.67 -22.10
CA ALA A 155 4.62 -0.26 -23.10
C ALA A 155 4.00 -1.46 -23.84
N ASP A 156 4.80 -2.48 -24.14
CA ASP A 156 4.31 -3.72 -24.76
C ASP A 156 3.35 -4.45 -23.82
N TRP A 157 3.70 -4.59 -22.55
CA TRP A 157 2.81 -5.16 -21.55
C TRP A 157 1.48 -4.41 -21.48
N LYS A 158 1.51 -3.09 -21.35
CA LYS A 158 0.32 -2.24 -21.29
C LYS A 158 -0.57 -2.34 -22.51
N ARG A 159 0.02 -2.44 -23.72
CA ARG A 159 -0.70 -2.57 -24.98
C ARG A 159 -1.26 -3.96 -25.18
N ASP A 160 -0.42 -4.97 -25.02
CA ASP A 160 -0.69 -6.33 -25.49
C ASP A 160 -1.60 -7.10 -24.51
N MET A 161 -1.53 -6.82 -23.20
CA MET A 161 -2.34 -7.53 -22.20
C MET A 161 -3.85 -7.37 -22.41
N ARG A 162 -4.28 -6.29 -23.05
CA ARG A 162 -5.70 -6.05 -23.40
C ARG A 162 -6.28 -7.13 -24.29
N THR A 163 -5.46 -7.69 -25.18
CA THR A 163 -5.88 -8.66 -26.21
C THR A 163 -5.26 -10.04 -26.03
N ARG A 164 -4.32 -10.21 -25.10
CA ARG A 164 -3.65 -11.50 -24.85
C ARG A 164 -4.62 -12.56 -24.37
N THR A 165 -4.45 -13.74 -24.95
CA THR A 165 -5.19 -14.93 -24.57
C THR A 165 -4.24 -15.99 -24.03
N PHE A 166 -4.76 -16.80 -23.10
CA PHE A 166 -4.10 -18.03 -22.65
C PHE A 166 -5.10 -19.17 -22.74
N GLN A 167 -4.73 -20.24 -23.45
CA GLN A 167 -5.59 -21.39 -23.75
C GLN A 167 -6.95 -20.98 -24.35
N GLY A 168 -6.93 -20.06 -25.31
CA GLY A 168 -8.12 -19.61 -26.06
C GLY A 168 -9.03 -18.62 -25.32
N ARG A 169 -8.70 -18.18 -24.12
CA ARG A 169 -9.48 -17.19 -23.35
C ARG A 169 -8.66 -15.93 -23.09
N PRO A 170 -9.27 -14.73 -23.13
CA PRO A 170 -8.60 -13.49 -22.75
C PRO A 170 -8.03 -13.58 -21.31
N LEU A 171 -6.84 -13.03 -21.08
CA LEU A 171 -6.21 -13.07 -19.76
C LEU A 171 -7.01 -12.29 -18.71
N TYR A 172 -7.64 -11.16 -19.08
CA TYR A 172 -8.46 -10.38 -18.15
C TYR A 172 -9.72 -11.13 -17.67
N GLU A 173 -10.13 -12.20 -18.37
CA GLU A 173 -11.24 -13.08 -17.97
C GLU A 173 -10.79 -14.26 -17.12
N GLN A 174 -9.50 -14.32 -16.76
CA GLN A 174 -8.92 -15.43 -16.01
C GLN A 174 -8.31 -14.94 -14.70
N GLY A 175 -8.41 -15.77 -13.67
CA GLY A 175 -7.77 -15.52 -12.40
C GLY A 175 -6.28 -15.84 -12.46
N PHE A 176 -5.47 -15.01 -11.83
CA PHE A 176 -4.02 -15.17 -11.82
C PHE A 176 -3.59 -16.53 -11.26
N TRP A 177 -4.13 -16.91 -10.11
CA TRP A 177 -3.90 -18.24 -9.55
C TRP A 177 -4.25 -19.34 -10.54
N ASN A 178 -5.41 -19.25 -11.22
CA ASN A 178 -5.84 -20.27 -12.17
C ASN A 178 -4.87 -20.44 -13.34
N VAL A 179 -4.30 -19.36 -13.86
CA VAL A 179 -3.32 -19.45 -14.95
C VAL A 179 -1.98 -20.00 -14.46
N LEU A 180 -1.55 -19.64 -13.23
CA LEU A 180 -0.33 -20.21 -12.61
C LEU A 180 -0.44 -21.72 -12.43
N PHE A 181 -1.57 -22.22 -11.90
CA PHE A 181 -1.79 -23.66 -11.69
C PHE A 181 -1.78 -24.51 -12.98
N ARG A 182 -1.90 -23.89 -14.15
CA ARG A 182 -1.81 -24.59 -15.43
C ARG A 182 -0.39 -24.74 -15.96
N VAL A 183 0.57 -24.00 -15.40
CA VAL A 183 1.94 -23.93 -15.91
C VAL A 183 3.00 -24.33 -14.89
N MET A 184 2.64 -24.40 -13.59
CA MET A 184 3.50 -24.88 -12.51
C MET A 184 2.79 -25.96 -11.69
N SER A 185 3.51 -26.72 -10.86
CA SER A 185 2.92 -27.67 -9.93
C SER A 185 2.23 -26.97 -8.76
N ALA A 186 1.29 -27.68 -8.09
CA ALA A 186 0.69 -27.19 -6.86
C ALA A 186 1.73 -26.94 -5.76
N GLU A 187 2.78 -27.76 -5.70
CA GLU A 187 3.88 -27.63 -4.76
C GLU A 187 4.74 -26.40 -5.06
N ALA A 188 5.03 -26.11 -6.35
CA ALA A 188 5.72 -24.88 -6.73
C ALA A 188 4.91 -23.63 -6.41
N TYR A 189 3.59 -23.67 -6.67
CA TYR A 189 2.70 -22.57 -6.29
C TYR A 189 2.69 -22.36 -4.77
N ALA A 190 2.55 -23.43 -3.97
CA ALA A 190 2.61 -23.33 -2.51
C ALA A 190 3.95 -22.77 -2.03
N PHE A 191 5.06 -23.22 -2.61
CA PHE A 191 6.38 -22.67 -2.32
C PHE A 191 6.48 -21.16 -2.62
N VAL A 192 5.93 -20.72 -3.76
CA VAL A 192 5.87 -19.29 -4.11
C VAL A 192 5.09 -18.49 -3.07
N VAL A 193 3.87 -18.92 -2.72
CA VAL A 193 3.01 -18.24 -1.73
C VAL A 193 3.68 -18.17 -0.37
N ASP A 194 4.17 -19.31 0.12
CA ASP A 194 4.69 -19.43 1.48
C ASP A 194 6.01 -18.69 1.65
N SER A 195 6.91 -18.78 0.65
CA SER A 195 8.21 -18.10 0.70
C SER A 195 8.14 -16.60 0.44
N SER A 196 7.16 -16.12 -0.35
CA SER A 196 6.98 -14.67 -0.57
C SER A 196 6.41 -13.97 0.65
N GLY A 197 5.65 -14.69 1.47
CA GLY A 197 4.93 -14.15 2.62
C GLY A 197 3.64 -13.41 2.27
N TYR A 198 3.25 -13.35 0.98
CA TYR A 198 2.02 -12.72 0.50
C TYR A 198 1.00 -13.76 0.05
N ASP A 199 -0.27 -13.55 0.41
CA ASP A 199 -1.39 -14.39 -0.01
C ASP A 199 -2.18 -13.76 -1.17
N THR A 200 -2.50 -12.47 -1.07
CA THR A 200 -3.45 -11.83 -1.99
C THR A 200 -2.86 -11.52 -3.35
N THR A 201 -1.57 -11.18 -3.43
CA THR A 201 -0.92 -10.83 -4.70
C THR A 201 -0.82 -12.02 -5.67
N VAL A 202 -0.76 -13.25 -5.15
CA VAL A 202 -0.73 -14.49 -5.94
C VAL A 202 -2.09 -15.20 -6.03
N SER A 203 -3.16 -14.58 -5.50
CA SER A 203 -4.53 -15.12 -5.53
C SER A 203 -5.24 -14.88 -6.86
N ASN A 204 -6.55 -15.14 -6.93
CA ASN A 204 -7.36 -14.97 -8.11
C ASN A 204 -7.83 -13.52 -8.31
N TRP A 205 -6.97 -12.71 -8.89
CA TRP A 205 -7.32 -11.42 -9.46
C TRP A 205 -7.01 -11.42 -10.97
N ASN A 206 -7.24 -10.33 -11.66
CA ASN A 206 -7.12 -10.20 -13.10
C ASN A 206 -5.72 -10.58 -13.60
N ALA A 207 -5.58 -11.69 -14.32
CA ALA A 207 -4.27 -12.16 -14.77
C ALA A 207 -3.57 -11.21 -15.75
N ALA A 208 -4.35 -10.42 -16.54
CA ALA A 208 -3.78 -9.43 -17.45
C ALA A 208 -3.10 -8.27 -16.73
N ASP A 209 -3.58 -7.92 -15.54
CA ASP A 209 -2.97 -6.88 -14.71
C ASP A 209 -1.92 -7.46 -13.75
N ALA A 210 -2.12 -8.70 -13.28
CA ALA A 210 -1.23 -9.36 -12.33
C ALA A 210 0.17 -9.60 -12.88
N ILE A 211 0.28 -10.08 -14.10
CA ILE A 211 1.57 -10.43 -14.72
C ILE A 211 2.49 -9.19 -14.85
N PRO A 212 2.05 -8.07 -15.46
CA PRO A 212 2.90 -6.88 -15.54
C PRO A 212 3.18 -6.26 -14.16
N TRP A 213 2.26 -6.36 -13.21
CA TRP A 213 2.47 -5.90 -11.84
C TRP A 213 3.64 -6.64 -11.17
N PHE A 214 3.68 -7.97 -11.29
CA PHE A 214 4.80 -8.77 -10.79
C PHE A 214 6.11 -8.46 -11.51
N LEU A 215 6.08 -8.27 -12.83
CA LEU A 215 7.29 -7.99 -13.61
C LEU A 215 7.91 -6.63 -13.26
N ALA A 216 7.12 -5.65 -12.82
CA ALA A 216 7.63 -4.37 -12.35
C ALA A 216 8.52 -4.50 -11.11
N ASP A 217 8.29 -5.50 -10.26
CA ASP A 217 9.10 -5.78 -9.06
C ASP A 217 10.38 -6.59 -9.34
N PHE A 218 10.49 -7.23 -10.51
CA PHE A 218 11.62 -8.09 -10.87
C PHE A 218 12.73 -7.38 -11.66
N GLY A 219 12.69 -6.06 -11.79
CA GLY A 219 13.74 -5.27 -12.43
C GLY A 219 15.07 -5.37 -11.67
N THR A 220 16.17 -5.56 -12.38
CA THR A 220 17.52 -5.69 -11.79
C THR A 220 18.02 -4.43 -11.11
N ASP A 221 17.52 -3.26 -11.53
CA ASP A 221 17.97 -1.94 -11.08
C ASP A 221 16.95 -1.26 -10.16
N VAL A 222 15.95 -2.01 -9.66
CA VAL A 222 14.91 -1.49 -8.77
C VAL A 222 15.29 -1.74 -7.31
N GLU A 223 15.30 -0.67 -6.55
CA GLU A 223 15.53 -0.69 -5.11
C GLU A 223 14.28 -0.25 -4.37
N TYR A 224 14.02 -0.88 -3.22
CA TYR A 224 13.03 -0.35 -2.28
C TYR A 224 13.65 0.80 -1.48
N ARG A 225 12.89 1.87 -1.33
CA ARG A 225 13.32 3.09 -0.63
C ARG A 225 12.24 3.57 0.34
N TYR A 226 12.66 4.29 1.37
CA TYR A 226 11.77 4.93 2.33
C TYR A 226 12.36 6.24 2.84
N PRO A 227 11.53 7.24 3.21
CA PRO A 227 11.99 8.41 3.94
C PRO A 227 12.30 8.04 5.39
N ARG A 228 13.43 8.51 5.92
CA ARG A 228 13.80 8.27 7.33
C ARG A 228 12.76 8.82 8.31
N GLU A 229 12.11 9.92 7.95
CA GLU A 229 11.04 10.55 8.71
C GLU A 229 9.74 9.73 8.70
N GLY A 230 9.68 8.66 7.93
CA GLY A 230 8.52 7.81 7.68
C GLY A 230 7.77 8.19 6.40
N MET A 231 6.99 7.24 5.90
CA MET A 231 6.19 7.44 4.67
C MET A 231 5.11 8.54 4.84
N GLN A 232 4.63 8.76 6.08
CA GLN A 232 3.71 9.84 6.43
C GLN A 232 4.27 11.23 6.10
N ALA A 233 5.60 11.39 6.09
CA ALA A 233 6.23 12.66 5.74
C ALA A 233 5.85 13.15 4.33
N ILE A 234 5.52 12.26 3.39
CA ILE A 234 5.12 12.64 2.04
C ILE A 234 3.79 13.41 2.05
N PRO A 235 2.67 12.88 2.53
CA PRO A 235 1.41 13.64 2.61
C PRO A 235 1.53 14.85 3.54
N ASP A 236 2.32 14.81 4.61
CA ASP A 236 2.52 15.95 5.51
C ASP A 236 3.18 17.13 4.78
N ARG A 237 4.19 16.88 3.95
CA ARG A 237 4.83 17.90 3.13
C ARG A 237 3.92 18.44 2.04
N ILE A 238 3.07 17.60 1.43
CA ILE A 238 2.05 18.07 0.48
C ILE A 238 1.05 18.99 1.18
N ARG A 239 0.56 18.60 2.36
CA ARG A 239 -0.34 19.39 3.18
C ARG A 239 0.29 20.74 3.57
N GLU A 240 1.54 20.74 4.03
CA GLU A 240 2.28 21.95 4.38
C GLU A 240 2.35 22.95 3.21
N LYS A 241 2.67 22.46 2.00
CA LYS A 241 2.66 23.31 0.78
C LYS A 241 1.27 23.85 0.48
N PHE A 242 0.23 23.05 0.63
CA PHE A 242 -1.14 23.46 0.37
C PHE A 242 -1.67 24.46 1.39
N GLU A 243 -1.53 24.19 2.69
CA GLU A 243 -2.10 25.04 3.76
C GLU A 243 -1.21 26.26 4.03
N THR A 244 0.07 26.05 4.34
CA THR A 244 0.99 27.12 4.74
C THR A 244 1.49 27.92 3.55
N GLY A 245 1.88 27.25 2.48
CA GLY A 245 2.45 27.90 1.29
C GLY A 245 1.42 28.61 0.41
N LEU A 246 0.18 28.09 0.33
CA LEU A 246 -0.86 28.57 -0.61
C LEU A 246 -2.16 28.96 0.07
N HIS A 247 -2.19 28.98 1.41
CA HIS A 247 -3.39 29.32 2.19
C HIS A 247 -4.61 28.45 1.85
N GLY A 248 -4.38 27.18 1.54
CA GLY A 248 -5.43 26.19 1.36
C GLY A 248 -6.06 25.78 2.69
N ARG A 249 -7.16 25.04 2.62
CA ARG A 249 -7.86 24.61 3.83
C ARG A 249 -8.13 23.12 3.83
N VAL A 250 -7.70 22.44 4.91
CA VAL A 250 -8.09 21.07 5.25
C VAL A 250 -9.05 21.10 6.44
N VAL A 251 -10.14 20.35 6.34
CA VAL A 251 -11.15 20.20 7.41
C VAL A 251 -11.15 18.73 7.82
N GLU A 252 -10.58 18.45 8.95
CA GLU A 252 -10.54 17.12 9.58
C GLU A 252 -11.84 16.83 10.35
N ASN A 253 -12.08 15.55 10.67
CA ASN A 253 -13.30 15.07 11.32
C ASN A 253 -14.58 15.44 10.54
N ALA A 254 -14.47 15.55 9.22
CA ALA A 254 -15.51 15.96 8.29
C ALA A 254 -15.96 14.79 7.40
N THR A 255 -16.79 13.91 7.97
CA THR A 255 -17.31 12.74 7.25
C THR A 255 -18.39 13.14 6.27
N VAL A 256 -18.11 13.04 4.96
CA VAL A 256 -19.12 13.17 3.92
C VAL A 256 -19.94 11.89 3.84
N THR A 257 -21.25 11.99 3.95
CA THR A 257 -22.20 10.87 3.92
C THR A 257 -23.02 10.79 2.65
N ARG A 258 -23.17 11.91 1.93
CA ARG A 258 -23.93 11.99 0.69
C ARG A 258 -23.34 13.00 -0.27
N VAL A 259 -23.40 12.67 -1.56
CA VAL A 259 -23.11 13.58 -2.69
C VAL A 259 -24.34 13.62 -3.60
N ALA A 260 -24.82 14.82 -3.92
CA ALA A 260 -26.00 15.01 -4.74
C ALA A 260 -25.86 16.23 -5.65
N LYS A 261 -26.70 16.33 -6.67
CA LYS A 261 -26.82 17.56 -7.45
C LYS A 261 -27.36 18.67 -6.55
N GLY A 262 -26.70 19.80 -6.56
CA GLY A 262 -27.07 21.01 -5.83
C GLY A 262 -27.73 22.05 -6.71
N ASN A 263 -27.79 23.29 -6.21
CA ASN A 263 -28.39 24.40 -6.92
C ASN A 263 -27.48 24.92 -8.05
N LYS A 264 -28.10 25.39 -9.14
CA LYS A 264 -27.38 26.07 -10.26
C LYS A 264 -26.17 25.28 -10.81
N GLY A 265 -26.32 23.96 -10.93
CA GLY A 265 -25.26 23.09 -11.47
C GLY A 265 -24.12 22.76 -10.51
N LYS A 266 -24.21 23.18 -9.25
CA LYS A 266 -23.28 22.80 -8.19
C LYS A 266 -23.50 21.36 -7.71
N ILE A 267 -22.59 20.86 -6.92
CA ILE A 267 -22.66 19.58 -6.22
C ILE A 267 -22.78 19.85 -4.72
N ALA A 268 -23.75 19.23 -4.07
CA ALA A 268 -24.01 19.32 -2.64
C ALA A 268 -23.36 18.13 -1.92
N LEU A 269 -22.54 18.42 -0.91
CA LEU A 269 -21.95 17.46 0.02
C LEU A 269 -22.70 17.56 1.35
N THR A 270 -23.28 16.46 1.81
CA THR A 270 -23.87 16.35 3.15
C THR A 270 -22.89 15.66 4.08
N PHE A 271 -22.68 16.23 5.25
CA PHE A 271 -21.78 15.71 6.27
C PHE A 271 -22.52 14.91 7.34
N GLY A 272 -21.78 14.18 8.17
CA GLY A 272 -22.33 13.35 9.24
C GLY A 272 -23.08 14.13 10.33
N ASP A 273 -22.79 15.42 10.51
CA ASP A 273 -23.49 16.34 11.40
C ASP A 273 -24.75 16.97 10.76
N GLY A 274 -25.10 16.60 9.54
CA GLY A 274 -26.22 17.11 8.77
C GLY A 274 -25.95 18.44 8.03
N SER A 275 -24.77 19.04 8.21
CA SER A 275 -24.40 20.25 7.47
C SER A 275 -24.23 19.96 5.98
N ILE A 276 -24.43 20.99 5.14
CA ILE A 276 -24.34 20.88 3.68
C ILE A 276 -23.39 21.95 3.15
N VAL A 277 -22.51 21.55 2.24
CA VAL A 277 -21.64 22.45 1.48
C VAL A 277 -21.90 22.25 -0.01
N GLU A 278 -22.08 23.34 -0.76
CA GLU A 278 -22.16 23.31 -2.22
C GLU A 278 -20.81 23.73 -2.83
N ALA A 279 -20.33 22.95 -3.78
CA ALA A 279 -19.11 23.23 -4.53
C ALA A 279 -19.38 23.24 -6.04
N SER A 280 -18.57 23.97 -6.79
CA SER A 280 -18.68 23.99 -8.26
C SER A 280 -18.18 22.67 -8.87
N GLN A 281 -17.18 22.07 -8.25
CA GLN A 281 -16.58 20.80 -8.66
C GLN A 281 -16.27 19.96 -7.43
N VAL A 282 -16.34 18.62 -7.55
CA VAL A 282 -16.05 17.68 -6.46
C VAL A 282 -15.06 16.63 -6.94
N ILE A 283 -14.01 16.39 -6.15
CA ILE A 283 -13.07 15.30 -6.34
C ILE A 283 -13.25 14.29 -5.20
N LEU A 284 -13.55 13.04 -5.54
CA LEU A 284 -13.65 11.92 -4.60
C LEU A 284 -12.30 11.18 -4.63
N ALA A 285 -11.40 11.53 -3.71
CA ALA A 285 -10.03 11.03 -3.65
C ALA A 285 -9.91 9.88 -2.64
N MET A 286 -10.54 8.73 -2.95
CA MET A 286 -10.67 7.65 -1.97
C MET A 286 -10.78 6.27 -2.62
N PRO A 287 -10.48 5.17 -1.87
CA PRO A 287 -10.58 3.81 -2.37
C PRO A 287 -12.05 3.35 -2.49
N ARG A 288 -12.24 2.20 -3.12
CA ARG A 288 -13.55 1.59 -3.37
C ARG A 288 -14.46 1.59 -2.15
N ARG A 289 -14.02 1.04 -1.03
CA ARG A 289 -14.88 0.90 0.16
C ARG A 289 -15.35 2.24 0.71
N SER A 290 -14.49 3.24 0.70
CA SER A 290 -14.86 4.60 1.12
C SER A 290 -15.91 5.22 0.20
N LEU A 291 -15.84 4.96 -1.12
CA LEU A 291 -16.88 5.38 -2.07
C LEU A 291 -18.23 4.69 -1.81
N GLU A 292 -18.21 3.40 -1.46
CA GLU A 292 -19.42 2.63 -1.14
C GLU A 292 -20.14 3.12 0.13
N LEU A 293 -19.41 3.76 1.05
CA LEU A 293 -19.98 4.32 2.29
C LEU A 293 -20.69 5.66 2.09
N ILE A 294 -20.59 6.27 0.91
CA ILE A 294 -21.24 7.53 0.58
C ILE A 294 -22.48 7.26 -0.28
N ASP A 295 -23.61 7.89 0.05
CA ASP A 295 -24.77 7.89 -0.84
C ASP A 295 -24.51 8.76 -2.07
N LEU A 296 -24.24 8.12 -3.19
CA LEU A 296 -23.94 8.76 -4.48
C LEU A 296 -25.15 8.80 -5.42
N ARG A 297 -26.32 8.25 -5.03
CA ARG A 297 -27.49 8.15 -5.90
C ARG A 297 -27.99 9.55 -6.33
N GLY A 298 -27.97 10.50 -5.41
CA GLY A 298 -28.40 11.87 -5.71
C GLY A 298 -27.50 12.63 -6.69
N ALA A 299 -26.26 12.20 -6.88
CA ALA A 299 -25.36 12.76 -7.88
C ALA A 299 -25.50 12.08 -9.24
N PHE A 300 -25.54 10.75 -9.27
CA PHE A 300 -25.47 9.97 -10.50
C PHE A 300 -26.84 9.54 -11.06
N GLU A 301 -27.90 9.58 -10.26
CA GLU A 301 -29.30 9.32 -10.68
C GLU A 301 -29.45 8.05 -11.55
N SER A 302 -29.90 8.19 -12.82
CA SER A 302 -30.08 7.09 -13.77
C SER A 302 -28.77 6.36 -14.12
N GLU A 303 -27.62 7.00 -13.95
CA GLU A 303 -26.31 6.42 -14.21
C GLU A 303 -25.74 5.66 -13.01
N TYR A 304 -26.40 5.68 -11.85
CA TYR A 304 -25.86 5.15 -10.59
C TYR A 304 -25.41 3.69 -10.69
N ASP A 305 -26.20 2.81 -11.31
CA ASP A 305 -25.84 1.38 -11.41
C ASP A 305 -24.61 1.16 -12.29
N ARG A 306 -24.44 1.93 -13.37
CA ARG A 306 -23.24 1.90 -14.20
C ARG A 306 -22.03 2.41 -13.43
N VAL A 307 -22.15 3.52 -12.72
CA VAL A 307 -21.06 4.09 -11.89
C VAL A 307 -20.69 3.13 -10.76
N ARG A 308 -21.68 2.51 -10.12
CA ARG A 308 -21.46 1.48 -9.12
C ARG A 308 -20.66 0.29 -9.69
N GLY A 309 -20.98 -0.15 -10.92
CA GLY A 309 -20.19 -1.18 -11.61
C GLY A 309 -18.72 -0.79 -11.82
N LEU A 310 -18.43 0.49 -12.13
CA LEU A 310 -17.05 1.00 -12.19
C LEU A 310 -16.38 0.96 -10.80
N ILE A 311 -17.05 1.42 -9.76
CA ILE A 311 -16.54 1.40 -8.39
C ILE A 311 -16.23 -0.03 -7.93
N GLU A 312 -17.10 -0.97 -8.24
CA GLU A 312 -16.98 -2.38 -7.85
C GLU A 312 -15.99 -3.19 -8.70
N SER A 313 -15.35 -2.61 -9.70
CA SER A 313 -14.41 -3.30 -10.62
C SER A 313 -13.09 -3.74 -9.99
N VAL A 314 -12.80 -3.28 -8.79
CA VAL A 314 -11.64 -3.65 -7.98
C VAL A 314 -12.07 -4.37 -6.71
N THR A 315 -11.14 -5.11 -6.09
CA THR A 315 -11.36 -5.79 -4.80
C THR A 315 -10.36 -5.24 -3.79
N PRO A 316 -10.84 -4.67 -2.68
CA PRO A 316 -9.97 -4.32 -1.56
C PRO A 316 -9.29 -5.57 -1.01
N GLN A 317 -8.01 -5.46 -0.73
CA GLN A 317 -7.21 -6.55 -0.17
C GLN A 317 -6.96 -6.30 1.32
N PRO A 318 -7.28 -7.26 2.19
CA PRO A 318 -7.08 -7.11 3.61
C PRO A 318 -5.59 -6.97 3.92
N LEU A 319 -5.23 -6.22 4.96
CA LEU A 319 -3.85 -6.02 5.37
C LEU A 319 -3.76 -5.70 6.84
N PHE A 320 -2.86 -6.41 7.54
CA PHE A 320 -2.66 -6.30 8.97
C PHE A 320 -1.18 -6.18 9.29
N LYS A 321 -0.84 -5.32 10.23
CA LYS A 321 0.52 -5.18 10.77
C LYS A 321 0.51 -5.08 12.28
N LEU A 322 1.52 -5.69 12.93
CA LEU A 322 1.79 -5.53 14.35
C LEU A 322 3.27 -5.26 14.56
N PHE A 323 3.57 -4.23 15.32
CA PHE A 323 4.91 -3.87 15.76
C PHE A 323 5.10 -4.15 17.23
N SER A 324 6.28 -4.67 17.58
CA SER A 324 6.72 -4.92 18.95
C SER A 324 8.01 -4.17 19.26
N CYS A 325 8.07 -3.53 20.43
CA CYS A 325 9.23 -2.82 20.93
C CYS A 325 9.99 -3.70 21.94
N TYR A 326 11.26 -3.90 21.70
CA TYR A 326 12.15 -4.68 22.57
C TYR A 326 13.25 -3.79 23.16
N ALA A 327 13.69 -4.07 24.39
CA ALA A 327 14.77 -3.35 25.03
C ALA A 327 16.15 -3.57 24.37
N ARG A 328 16.28 -4.58 23.53
CA ARG A 328 17.50 -4.89 22.76
C ARG A 328 17.17 -5.69 21.49
N PRO A 329 18.01 -5.61 20.44
CA PRO A 329 17.85 -6.37 19.20
C PRO A 329 18.34 -7.84 19.39
N TRP A 330 17.54 -8.66 20.08
CA TRP A 330 17.90 -10.05 20.41
C TRP A 330 18.17 -10.91 19.17
N TRP A 331 17.59 -10.57 18.02
CA TRP A 331 17.81 -11.25 16.75
C TRP A 331 19.24 -11.11 16.21
N ASN A 332 20.00 -10.14 16.69
CA ASN A 332 21.42 -10.00 16.33
C ASN A 332 22.24 -11.21 16.77
N GLU A 333 21.85 -11.87 17.85
CA GLU A 333 22.49 -13.11 18.33
C GLU A 333 22.33 -14.27 17.33
N LEU A 334 21.31 -14.20 16.45
CA LEU A 334 21.10 -15.15 15.35
C LEU A 334 21.82 -14.74 14.05
N GLY A 335 22.59 -13.65 14.08
CA GLY A 335 23.26 -13.06 12.93
C GLY A 335 22.32 -12.33 11.98
N ILE A 336 21.12 -11.94 12.43
CA ILE A 336 20.14 -11.16 11.66
C ILE A 336 20.25 -9.73 12.11
N VAL A 337 20.41 -8.79 11.17
CA VAL A 337 20.53 -7.36 11.45
C VAL A 337 19.32 -6.59 10.89
N GLN A 338 18.88 -6.94 9.70
CA GLN A 338 17.81 -6.27 8.95
C GLN A 338 17.15 -7.25 7.98
N GLY A 339 16.22 -6.77 7.16
CA GLY A 339 15.56 -7.57 6.13
C GLY A 339 14.28 -8.23 6.62
N GLN A 340 13.89 -9.31 5.97
CA GLN A 340 12.60 -9.98 6.11
C GLN A 340 12.77 -11.47 6.41
N THR A 341 12.11 -11.94 7.44
CA THR A 341 11.84 -13.37 7.68
C THR A 341 10.44 -13.69 7.17
N THR A 342 10.27 -14.84 6.49
CA THR A 342 8.99 -15.29 5.94
C THR A 342 8.58 -16.65 6.50
N THR A 343 7.27 -16.90 6.55
CA THR A 343 6.73 -18.18 7.05
C THR A 343 5.32 -18.45 6.51
N ASP A 344 4.93 -19.71 6.54
CA ASP A 344 3.57 -20.18 6.22
C ASP A 344 2.62 -20.18 7.43
N ILE A 345 3.11 -19.88 8.65
CA ILE A 345 2.27 -19.73 9.85
C ILE A 345 1.75 -18.28 10.02
N PRO A 346 0.81 -18.00 10.96
CA PRO A 346 0.07 -16.72 10.99
C PRO A 346 0.86 -15.41 11.02
N ILE A 347 2.12 -15.38 11.42
CA ILE A 347 2.89 -14.13 11.35
C ILE A 347 3.34 -13.76 9.92
N ARG A 348 3.29 -14.67 8.98
CA ARG A 348 3.65 -14.51 7.55
C ARG A 348 4.98 -13.82 7.29
N GLN A 349 5.13 -12.58 7.71
CA GLN A 349 6.35 -11.81 7.49
C GLN A 349 6.75 -11.08 8.77
N THR A 350 8.03 -11.10 9.07
CA THR A 350 8.65 -10.32 10.14
C THR A 350 9.74 -9.43 9.53
N TYR A 351 9.76 -8.13 9.86
CA TYR A 351 10.81 -7.22 9.42
C TYR A 351 11.55 -6.59 10.60
N TYR A 352 12.86 -6.49 10.48
CA TYR A 352 13.74 -5.93 11.51
C TYR A 352 13.96 -4.44 11.21
N PHE A 353 13.21 -3.57 11.91
CA PHE A 353 13.17 -2.12 11.63
C PHE A 353 14.36 -1.35 12.21
N GLY A 354 15.15 -1.99 13.08
CA GLY A 354 16.40 -1.44 13.60
C GLY A 354 16.38 -1.12 15.08
N THR A 355 17.50 -0.52 15.52
CA THR A 355 17.77 -0.12 16.91
C THR A 355 17.98 1.39 16.95
N ALA A 356 17.38 2.06 17.93
CA ALA A 356 17.37 3.52 18.05
C ALA A 356 18.79 4.11 18.11
N GLY A 357 19.65 3.61 18.98
CA GLY A 357 21.00 4.15 19.14
C GLY A 357 21.95 3.93 17.96
N GLN A 358 21.58 3.11 16.98
CA GLN A 358 22.43 2.83 15.80
C GLN A 358 22.22 3.84 14.64
N ARG A 359 21.29 4.75 14.77
CA ARG A 359 21.05 5.76 13.75
C ARG A 359 21.97 6.97 13.90
N PRO A 360 22.39 7.64 12.80
CA PRO A 360 23.22 8.86 12.90
C PRO A 360 22.55 9.92 13.79
N GLY A 361 23.28 10.35 14.82
CA GLY A 361 22.79 11.30 15.82
C GLY A 361 21.94 10.69 16.95
N GLY A 362 21.74 9.37 16.95
CA GLY A 362 21.08 8.65 18.06
C GLY A 362 22.00 8.49 19.27
N ASP A 363 21.38 8.28 20.43
CA ASP A 363 22.12 7.93 21.66
C ASP A 363 22.56 6.46 21.58
N ALA A 364 23.86 6.22 21.43
CA ALA A 364 24.43 4.89 21.31
C ALA A 364 24.14 3.97 22.54
N SER A 365 23.75 4.53 23.68
CA SER A 365 23.31 3.76 24.85
C SER A 365 21.86 3.26 24.74
N ASN A 366 21.07 3.80 23.80
CA ASN A 366 19.69 3.38 23.56
C ASN A 366 19.66 2.13 22.69
N THR A 367 19.44 0.98 23.32
CA THR A 367 19.34 -0.32 22.65
C THR A 367 17.92 -0.73 22.29
N ASN A 368 16.94 0.13 22.53
CA ASN A 368 15.55 -0.11 22.16
C ASN A 368 15.43 -0.42 20.66
N SER A 369 14.71 -1.47 20.32
CA SER A 369 14.68 -2.00 18.97
C SER A 369 13.27 -2.32 18.52
N LEU A 370 12.98 -2.04 17.27
CA LEU A 370 11.66 -2.17 16.66
C LEU A 370 11.62 -3.38 15.72
N LEU A 371 10.64 -4.24 15.96
CA LEU A 371 10.33 -5.39 15.12
C LEU A 371 8.90 -5.22 14.58
N MET A 372 8.71 -5.26 13.27
CA MET A 372 7.40 -5.58 12.70
C MET A 372 7.22 -7.08 12.83
N SER A 373 6.54 -7.49 13.89
CA SER A 373 6.43 -8.90 14.29
C SER A 373 5.57 -9.71 13.35
N THR A 374 4.53 -9.10 12.76
CA THR A 374 3.72 -9.69 11.71
C THR A 374 3.32 -8.66 10.67
N TYR A 375 3.33 -9.09 9.43
CA TYR A 375 2.72 -8.45 8.28
C TYR A 375 1.97 -9.50 7.49
N ASP A 376 0.65 -9.34 7.42
CA ASP A 376 -0.25 -10.30 6.80
C ASP A 376 -1.22 -9.58 5.85
N ASP A 377 -1.45 -10.16 4.69
CA ASP A 377 -2.32 -9.60 3.64
C ASP A 377 -3.45 -10.56 3.23
N GLY A 378 -3.76 -11.57 4.04
CA GLY A 378 -4.69 -12.58 3.57
C GLY A 378 -5.44 -13.34 4.66
N ARG A 379 -5.36 -14.65 4.53
CA ARG A 379 -6.15 -15.63 5.30
C ARG A 379 -5.98 -15.55 6.81
N ASN A 380 -4.82 -15.11 7.30
CA ASN A 380 -4.51 -15.11 8.72
C ASN A 380 -4.98 -13.84 9.46
N ILE A 381 -5.49 -12.83 8.76
CA ILE A 381 -6.01 -11.62 9.42
C ILE A 381 -7.14 -11.97 10.38
N LYS A 382 -8.03 -12.90 10.00
CA LYS A 382 -9.10 -13.38 10.88
C LYS A 382 -8.57 -14.09 12.15
N TYR A 383 -7.40 -14.71 12.07
CA TYR A 383 -6.71 -15.26 13.24
C TYR A 383 -6.34 -14.13 14.22
N TRP A 384 -5.72 -13.06 13.73
CA TRP A 384 -5.34 -11.92 14.56
C TRP A 384 -6.55 -11.18 15.15
N ILE A 385 -7.59 -10.96 14.36
CA ILE A 385 -8.84 -10.33 14.83
C ILE A 385 -9.50 -11.17 15.92
N GLY A 386 -9.34 -12.49 15.92
CA GLY A 386 -9.85 -13.37 16.97
C GLY A 386 -9.33 -13.08 18.38
N PHE A 387 -8.23 -12.33 18.51
CA PHE A 387 -7.73 -11.84 19.82
C PHE A 387 -8.40 -10.53 20.27
N LEU A 388 -9.23 -9.92 19.43
CA LEU A 388 -10.04 -8.75 19.80
C LEU A 388 -11.32 -9.27 20.47
N ARG A 389 -11.45 -9.07 21.77
CA ARG A 389 -12.65 -9.45 22.53
C ARG A 389 -13.70 -8.33 22.48
N ASP A 390 -14.95 -8.70 22.75
CA ASP A 390 -16.03 -7.73 23.00
C ASP A 390 -15.64 -6.82 24.16
N GLY A 391 -15.57 -5.51 23.90
CA GLY A 391 -15.11 -4.50 24.82
C GLY A 391 -13.81 -3.81 24.37
N ALA A 392 -13.43 -2.72 25.00
CA ALA A 392 -12.18 -2.05 24.73
C ALA A 392 -11.01 -3.01 25.09
N PRO A 393 -10.11 -3.34 24.14
CA PRO A 393 -8.95 -4.16 24.45
C PRO A 393 -8.11 -3.46 25.52
N VAL A 394 -7.63 -4.22 26.52
CA VAL A 394 -6.64 -3.70 27.46
C VAL A 394 -5.34 -3.55 26.68
N PRO A 395 -4.80 -2.33 26.53
CA PRO A 395 -3.54 -2.12 25.85
C PRO A 395 -2.43 -2.93 26.49
N TYR A 396 -1.52 -3.47 25.69
CA TYR A 396 -0.34 -4.18 26.21
C TYR A 396 0.54 -3.26 27.06
N SER A 397 0.65 -2.00 26.67
CA SER A 397 1.31 -0.96 27.46
C SER A 397 0.56 0.37 27.38
N GLU A 398 0.58 1.14 28.45
CA GLU A 398 -0.02 2.49 28.51
C GLU A 398 0.96 3.58 28.04
N ASP A 399 2.15 3.22 27.60
CA ASP A 399 3.29 4.11 27.46
C ASP A 399 3.26 5.07 26.28
N ALA A 400 4.09 6.10 26.48
CA ALA A 400 4.32 7.20 25.55
C ALA A 400 4.73 6.68 24.16
N GLY A 401 4.53 7.41 23.18
CA GLY A 401 4.77 7.26 21.77
C GLY A 401 4.00 8.36 21.09
N SER A 402 4.01 8.44 19.80
CA SER A 402 3.19 9.41 19.08
C SER A 402 1.69 9.15 19.28
N VAL A 403 0.86 10.11 18.89
CA VAL A 403 -0.61 9.96 18.92
C VAL A 403 -1.04 8.74 18.08
N GLU A 404 -0.39 8.53 16.94
CA GLU A 404 -0.65 7.41 16.04
C GLU A 404 -0.33 6.06 16.70
N TRP A 405 0.76 5.96 17.46
CA TRP A 405 1.09 4.77 18.23
C TRP A 405 0.01 4.49 19.29
N ARG A 406 -0.32 5.49 20.11
CA ARG A 406 -1.30 5.34 21.20
C ARG A 406 -2.72 5.06 20.73
N ARG A 407 -3.07 5.43 19.50
CA ARG A 407 -4.37 5.14 18.89
C ARG A 407 -4.47 3.75 18.25
N ASN A 408 -3.36 3.02 18.21
CA ASN A 408 -3.27 1.68 17.64
C ASN A 408 -2.74 0.63 18.64
N PRO A 409 -3.24 0.58 19.90
CA PRO A 409 -2.69 -0.30 20.91
C PRO A 409 -2.99 -1.76 20.60
N ALA A 410 -1.99 -2.63 20.69
CA ALA A 410 -2.19 -4.06 20.58
C ALA A 410 -2.68 -4.65 21.91
N PRO A 411 -3.69 -5.55 21.91
CA PRO A 411 -4.14 -6.24 23.12
C PRO A 411 -3.09 -7.25 23.59
N LYS A 412 -3.06 -7.47 24.90
CA LYS A 412 -2.05 -8.33 25.55
C LYS A 412 -2.02 -9.74 24.95
N GLU A 413 -3.16 -10.35 24.76
CA GLU A 413 -3.27 -11.71 24.23
C GLU A 413 -2.70 -11.84 22.82
N MET A 414 -2.89 -10.81 21.98
CA MET A 414 -2.32 -10.75 20.63
C MET A 414 -0.79 -10.63 20.69
N VAL A 415 -0.27 -9.83 21.62
CA VAL A 415 1.17 -9.65 21.81
C VAL A 415 1.83 -10.91 22.35
N ASP A 416 1.20 -11.58 23.32
CA ASP A 416 1.70 -12.84 23.89
C ASP A 416 1.78 -13.91 22.78
N GLU A 417 0.76 -14.02 21.91
CA GLU A 417 0.76 -14.98 20.81
C GLU A 417 1.77 -14.64 19.73
N VAL A 418 1.88 -13.38 19.31
CA VAL A 418 2.89 -13.00 18.30
C VAL A 418 4.30 -13.23 18.83
N HIS A 419 4.52 -12.98 20.12
CA HIS A 419 5.81 -13.22 20.77
C HIS A 419 6.18 -14.72 20.76
N ARG A 420 5.21 -15.59 21.07
CA ARG A 420 5.36 -17.05 21.00
C ARG A 420 5.71 -17.51 19.58
N LEU A 421 4.97 -17.03 18.58
CA LEU A 421 5.21 -17.40 17.17
C LEU A 421 6.55 -16.86 16.65
N VAL A 422 6.95 -15.66 17.08
CA VAL A 422 8.27 -15.10 16.75
C VAL A 422 9.38 -15.99 17.34
N ALA A 423 9.26 -16.44 18.59
CA ALA A 423 10.23 -17.37 19.18
C ALA A 423 10.28 -18.69 18.40
N GLU A 424 9.12 -19.25 18.02
CA GLU A 424 9.03 -20.47 17.22
C GLU A 424 9.75 -20.33 15.87
N VAL A 425 9.44 -19.29 15.10
CA VAL A 425 10.04 -19.04 13.78
C VAL A 425 11.56 -18.89 13.87
N HIS A 426 12.04 -18.22 14.92
CA HIS A 426 13.46 -17.98 15.10
C HIS A 426 14.22 -19.15 15.74
N GLY A 427 13.51 -20.16 16.24
CA GLY A 427 14.10 -21.35 16.86
C GLY A 427 14.77 -21.07 18.19
N VAL A 428 14.24 -20.13 18.94
CA VAL A 428 14.72 -19.75 20.27
C VAL A 428 13.68 -20.10 21.32
N ALA A 429 14.14 -20.40 22.53
CA ALA A 429 13.24 -20.61 23.65
C ALA A 429 12.52 -19.30 24.01
N LEU A 430 11.26 -19.37 24.40
CA LEU A 430 10.44 -18.18 24.67
C LEU A 430 11.01 -17.31 25.79
N ASP A 431 11.64 -17.93 26.79
CA ASP A 431 12.29 -17.27 27.92
C ASP A 431 13.70 -16.74 27.61
N ALA A 432 14.29 -17.12 26.47
CA ALA A 432 15.59 -16.65 26.01
C ALA A 432 15.52 -15.24 25.36
N ILE A 433 14.34 -14.83 24.92
CA ILE A 433 14.14 -13.51 24.32
C ILE A 433 13.38 -12.57 25.27
N PRO A 434 13.74 -11.26 25.30
CA PRO A 434 13.03 -10.32 26.15
C PRO A 434 11.56 -10.20 25.71
N LYS A 435 10.65 -10.02 26.66
CA LYS A 435 9.28 -9.66 26.32
C LYS A 435 9.25 -8.27 25.69
N PRO A 436 8.38 -8.03 24.70
CA PRO A 436 8.19 -6.67 24.21
C PRO A 436 7.71 -5.78 25.36
N TYR A 437 8.16 -4.55 25.42
CA TYR A 437 7.68 -3.60 26.43
C TYR A 437 6.53 -2.74 25.94
N ALA A 438 6.33 -2.64 24.61
CA ALA A 438 5.21 -1.96 23.97
C ALA A 438 4.86 -2.63 22.63
N ALA A 439 3.62 -2.50 22.19
CA ALA A 439 3.19 -3.00 20.90
C ALA A 439 2.02 -2.19 20.33
N ALA A 440 2.00 -2.05 19.01
CA ALA A 440 0.91 -1.42 18.26
C ALA A 440 0.55 -2.26 17.04
N TYR A 441 -0.74 -2.29 16.67
CA TYR A 441 -1.20 -2.96 15.46
C TYR A 441 -2.15 -2.07 14.66
N HIS A 442 -2.31 -2.37 13.37
CA HIS A 442 -3.33 -1.75 12.54
C HIS A 442 -3.92 -2.76 11.56
N ASP A 443 -5.24 -2.79 11.50
CA ASP A 443 -6.02 -3.58 10.54
C ASP A 443 -6.65 -2.65 9.50
N TRP A 444 -6.15 -2.74 8.27
CA TRP A 444 -6.67 -1.95 7.16
C TRP A 444 -7.92 -2.56 6.50
N SER A 445 -8.34 -3.77 6.89
CA SER A 445 -9.51 -4.43 6.31
C SER A 445 -10.86 -3.87 6.79
N ILE A 446 -10.84 -3.05 7.84
CA ILE A 446 -12.03 -2.41 8.41
C ILE A 446 -12.41 -1.12 7.67
N ASP A 447 -13.64 -0.64 7.92
CA ASP A 447 -14.09 0.66 7.41
C ASP A 447 -13.22 1.82 7.96
N PRO A 448 -12.95 2.83 7.17
CA PRO A 448 -13.51 3.16 5.85
C PRO A 448 -12.74 2.60 4.65
N PHE A 449 -11.63 1.92 4.86
CA PHE A 449 -10.74 1.52 3.77
C PHE A 449 -11.14 0.19 3.14
N GLY A 450 -11.56 -0.79 3.96
CA GLY A 450 -11.91 -2.14 3.54
C GLY A 450 -10.72 -2.97 3.05
N GLY A 451 -9.52 -2.40 3.05
CA GLY A 451 -8.28 -3.03 2.63
C GLY A 451 -7.10 -2.07 2.61
N GLY A 452 -5.89 -2.61 2.66
CA GLY A 452 -4.65 -1.85 2.56
C GLY A 452 -4.39 -1.34 1.13
N TYR A 453 -4.85 -2.08 0.14
CA TYR A 453 -4.75 -1.77 -1.28
C TYR A 453 -5.88 -2.45 -2.06
N ASN A 454 -5.92 -2.23 -3.39
CA ASN A 454 -6.94 -2.80 -4.26
C ASN A 454 -6.30 -3.60 -5.40
N LEU A 455 -7.01 -4.60 -5.92
CA LEU A 455 -6.62 -5.36 -7.11
C LEU A 455 -7.79 -5.45 -8.08
N TRP A 456 -7.51 -5.45 -9.38
CA TRP A 456 -8.51 -5.56 -10.42
C TRP A 456 -9.26 -6.89 -10.37
N LYS A 457 -10.58 -6.86 -10.42
CA LYS A 457 -11.40 -8.07 -10.53
C LYS A 457 -11.17 -8.78 -11.86
N ILE A 458 -11.31 -10.11 -11.85
CA ILE A 458 -11.46 -10.91 -13.05
C ILE A 458 -12.66 -10.36 -13.85
N HIS A 459 -12.56 -10.31 -15.16
CA HIS A 459 -13.47 -9.67 -16.12
C HIS A 459 -13.46 -8.13 -16.12
N ALA A 460 -12.76 -7.46 -15.23
CA ALA A 460 -12.59 -6.02 -15.33
C ALA A 460 -11.64 -5.69 -16.50
N ARG A 461 -12.10 -4.85 -17.40
CA ARG A 461 -11.24 -4.21 -18.40
C ARG A 461 -10.61 -2.97 -17.76
N SER A 462 -9.51 -3.19 -17.06
CA SER A 462 -8.85 -2.16 -16.25
C SER A 462 -8.61 -0.86 -17.01
N TRP A 463 -8.21 -0.95 -18.29
CA TRP A 463 -7.96 0.19 -19.18
C TRP A 463 -9.21 1.01 -19.51
N GLU A 464 -10.41 0.36 -19.58
CA GLU A 464 -11.68 1.07 -19.78
C GLU A 464 -12.17 1.67 -18.47
N VAL A 465 -12.03 0.94 -17.37
CA VAL A 465 -12.45 1.41 -16.05
C VAL A 465 -11.62 2.60 -15.60
N SER A 466 -10.29 2.53 -15.71
CA SER A 466 -9.38 3.63 -15.35
C SER A 466 -9.71 4.93 -16.10
N GLU A 467 -10.16 4.80 -17.35
CA GLU A 467 -10.53 5.93 -18.17
C GLU A 467 -11.89 6.52 -17.79
N ASN A 468 -12.89 5.65 -17.56
CA ASN A 468 -14.27 6.04 -17.31
C ASN A 468 -14.53 6.48 -15.86
N ILE A 469 -13.77 5.98 -14.88
CA ILE A 469 -13.97 6.32 -13.46
C ILE A 469 -13.53 7.74 -13.13
N VAL A 470 -12.59 8.31 -13.90
CA VAL A 470 -12.07 9.68 -13.65
C VAL A 470 -13.17 10.72 -13.65
N GLN A 471 -14.15 10.60 -14.54
CA GLN A 471 -15.39 11.39 -14.56
C GLN A 471 -16.54 10.47 -14.91
N PRO A 472 -17.15 9.81 -13.90
CA PRO A 472 -18.10 8.72 -14.15
C PRO A 472 -19.30 9.10 -15.00
N VAL A 473 -19.76 10.36 -14.91
CA VAL A 473 -20.87 10.87 -15.71
C VAL A 473 -20.40 12.12 -16.46
N ASN A 474 -20.47 12.07 -17.79
CA ASN A 474 -20.07 13.19 -18.64
C ASN A 474 -20.88 14.44 -18.34
N GLY A 475 -20.20 15.58 -18.23
CA GLY A 475 -20.82 16.87 -17.93
C GLY A 475 -21.17 17.08 -16.45
N LEU A 476 -21.12 16.06 -15.61
CA LEU A 476 -21.24 16.20 -14.16
C LEU A 476 -19.88 16.52 -13.55
N PRO A 477 -19.73 17.63 -12.78
CA PRO A 477 -18.44 18.03 -12.21
C PRO A 477 -18.09 17.24 -10.95
N VAL A 478 -18.13 15.90 -11.04
CA VAL A 478 -17.70 14.93 -10.01
C VAL A 478 -16.64 14.03 -10.61
N TYR A 479 -15.47 14.00 -9.97
CA TYR A 479 -14.29 13.30 -10.41
C TYR A 479 -13.82 12.31 -9.35
N VAL A 480 -13.14 11.24 -9.78
CA VAL A 480 -12.58 10.21 -8.88
C VAL A 480 -11.10 10.03 -9.19
N CYS A 481 -10.28 9.96 -8.15
CA CYS A 481 -8.87 9.58 -8.24
C CYS A 481 -8.45 8.76 -7.01
N GLY A 482 -7.34 8.07 -7.11
CA GLY A 482 -6.77 7.26 -6.03
C GLY A 482 -6.18 5.95 -6.52
N GLU A 483 -5.39 5.30 -5.69
CA GLU A 483 -4.67 4.07 -5.99
C GLU A 483 -5.57 2.95 -6.54
N ALA A 484 -6.80 2.86 -6.07
CA ALA A 484 -7.71 1.76 -6.38
C ALA A 484 -7.92 1.52 -7.88
N TYR A 485 -7.93 2.59 -8.68
CA TYR A 485 -8.20 2.54 -10.12
C TYR A 485 -6.98 2.86 -10.98
N SER A 486 -5.78 2.79 -10.39
CA SER A 486 -4.51 2.97 -11.08
C SER A 486 -4.02 1.68 -11.75
N HIS A 487 -2.99 1.81 -12.56
CA HIS A 487 -2.21 0.67 -13.04
C HIS A 487 -1.16 0.21 -12.02
N ASP A 488 -0.77 1.11 -11.10
CA ASP A 488 0.17 0.85 -10.00
C ASP A 488 -0.59 0.65 -8.67
N GLN A 489 -1.54 -0.29 -8.67
CA GLN A 489 -2.29 -0.67 -7.47
C GLN A 489 -1.35 -1.17 -6.36
N GLY A 490 -1.67 -0.83 -5.11
CA GLY A 490 -0.86 -1.19 -3.94
C GLY A 490 0.26 -0.20 -3.63
N TRP A 491 0.46 0.83 -4.45
CA TRP A 491 1.54 1.81 -4.29
C TRP A 491 1.02 3.25 -4.21
N VAL A 492 1.80 4.09 -3.52
CA VAL A 492 1.52 5.53 -3.46
C VAL A 492 1.63 6.20 -4.85
N GLU A 493 2.47 5.64 -5.72
CA GLU A 493 2.62 6.08 -7.12
C GLU A 493 1.27 6.10 -7.84
N GLY A 494 0.50 5.02 -7.75
CA GLY A 494 -0.82 4.96 -8.40
C GLY A 494 -1.82 6.01 -7.89
N ALA A 495 -1.71 6.42 -6.62
CA ALA A 495 -2.51 7.52 -6.08
C ALA A 495 -2.10 8.88 -6.70
N LEU A 496 -0.82 9.10 -6.93
CA LEU A 496 -0.28 10.31 -7.55
C LEU A 496 -0.59 10.36 -9.06
N GLU A 497 -0.36 9.26 -9.78
CA GLU A 497 -0.60 9.17 -11.22
C GLU A 497 -2.07 9.44 -11.58
N THR A 498 -3.00 8.80 -10.86
CA THR A 498 -4.43 9.00 -11.12
C THR A 498 -4.87 10.43 -10.82
N ALA A 499 -4.29 11.05 -9.80
CA ALA A 499 -4.57 12.45 -9.47
C ALA A 499 -4.03 13.39 -10.57
N GLU A 500 -2.78 13.20 -11.02
CA GLU A 500 -2.18 14.05 -12.07
C GLU A 500 -2.89 13.85 -13.42
N ASP A 501 -3.25 12.61 -13.80
CA ASP A 501 -4.01 12.32 -15.01
C ASP A 501 -5.38 13.03 -14.99
N MET A 502 -6.09 12.94 -13.87
CA MET A 502 -7.36 13.65 -13.68
C MET A 502 -7.18 15.17 -13.80
N LEU A 503 -6.18 15.75 -13.14
CA LEU A 503 -5.91 17.20 -13.18
C LEU A 503 -5.56 17.66 -14.59
N THR A 504 -4.74 16.92 -15.30
CA THR A 504 -4.37 17.23 -16.69
C THR A 504 -5.58 17.15 -17.62
N ARG A 505 -6.34 16.06 -17.59
CA ARG A 505 -7.43 15.80 -18.54
C ARG A 505 -8.70 16.57 -18.25
N LYS A 506 -9.01 16.83 -16.99
CA LYS A 506 -10.31 17.41 -16.57
C LYS A 506 -10.22 18.84 -16.07
N PHE A 507 -9.06 19.27 -15.58
CA PHE A 507 -8.82 20.62 -15.11
C PHE A 507 -7.86 21.41 -16.02
N GLY A 508 -7.25 20.76 -17.01
CA GLY A 508 -6.37 21.39 -17.98
C GLY A 508 -5.00 21.82 -17.41
N LEU A 509 -4.60 21.26 -16.28
CA LEU A 509 -3.30 21.55 -15.68
C LEU A 509 -2.17 20.97 -16.54
N ARG A 510 -1.07 21.70 -16.62
CA ARG A 510 0.16 21.14 -17.21
C ARG A 510 0.85 20.24 -16.20
N PRO A 511 1.48 19.13 -16.65
CA PRO A 511 2.34 18.34 -15.77
C PRO A 511 3.37 19.23 -15.08
N PRO A 512 3.69 18.96 -13.79
CA PRO A 512 4.63 19.79 -13.06
C PRO A 512 6.05 19.67 -13.61
N ALA A 513 6.81 20.76 -13.61
CA ALA A 513 8.16 20.80 -14.18
C ALA A 513 9.12 19.78 -13.53
N TRP A 514 8.94 19.47 -12.25
CA TRP A 514 9.75 18.49 -11.55
C TRP A 514 9.51 17.03 -12.01
N LEU A 515 8.38 16.75 -12.67
CA LEU A 515 8.08 15.43 -13.23
C LEU A 515 8.86 15.19 -14.55
N GLY A 516 9.11 16.25 -15.35
CA GLY A 516 9.89 16.17 -16.60
C GLY A 516 11.39 15.97 -16.38
N SER A 517 11.90 16.14 -15.16
CA SER A 517 13.30 15.88 -14.79
C SER A 517 13.53 14.46 -14.22
N ALA A 518 12.48 13.70 -13.98
CA ALA A 518 12.60 12.30 -13.62
C ALA A 518 12.91 11.46 -14.86
N PRO A 519 13.81 10.48 -14.79
CA PRO A 519 13.99 9.54 -15.90
C PRO A 519 12.61 8.90 -16.18
N ALA A 520 12.17 8.97 -17.44
CA ALA A 520 10.95 8.30 -17.84
C ALA A 520 10.99 6.88 -17.28
N SER A 521 9.91 6.44 -16.64
CA SER A 521 9.76 5.08 -16.14
C SER A 521 9.78 4.12 -17.33
N GLY A 522 10.94 3.96 -17.91
CA GLY A 522 11.26 2.99 -18.94
C GLY A 522 11.82 1.77 -18.24
N VAL A 523 11.06 0.70 -18.21
CA VAL A 523 11.63 -0.63 -18.14
C VAL A 523 12.45 -0.81 -19.41
N SER A 524 13.65 -0.24 -19.44
CA SER A 524 14.70 -0.56 -20.40
C SER A 524 15.77 -1.36 -19.66
N GLY A 525 15.44 -2.57 -19.31
CA GLY A 525 16.40 -3.54 -18.79
C GLY A 525 16.00 -4.90 -19.32
N GLN A 526 16.92 -5.56 -20.01
CA GLN A 526 16.81 -6.98 -20.21
C GLN A 526 16.57 -7.62 -18.84
N VAL A 527 15.54 -8.44 -18.73
CA VAL A 527 15.27 -9.24 -17.54
C VAL A 527 16.42 -10.23 -17.37
N THR A 528 17.51 -9.81 -16.75
CA THR A 528 18.54 -10.72 -16.28
C THR A 528 18.15 -11.15 -14.87
N SER A 529 18.26 -12.44 -14.61
CA SER A 529 17.80 -13.17 -13.44
C SER A 529 18.40 -12.70 -12.10
N SER A 530 17.87 -11.61 -11.53
CA SER A 530 18.18 -11.23 -10.15
C SER A 530 17.05 -10.36 -9.60
N SER A 531 16.14 -10.97 -8.86
CA SER A 531 15.03 -10.27 -8.23
C SER A 531 15.44 -9.63 -6.90
N ALA A 532 15.07 -8.38 -6.66
CA ALA A 532 15.30 -7.70 -5.39
C ALA A 532 14.52 -8.34 -4.21
N MET A 533 13.42 -9.03 -4.46
CA MET A 533 12.74 -9.87 -3.47
C MET A 533 13.50 -11.17 -3.16
N LEU A 534 14.52 -11.52 -3.95
CA LEU A 534 15.08 -12.86 -3.98
C LEU A 534 16.61 -12.87 -4.11
N ARG A 535 17.29 -11.74 -3.86
CA ARG A 535 18.73 -11.73 -3.79
C ARG A 535 19.20 -12.66 -2.67
N THR A 536 19.71 -13.80 -3.08
CA THR A 536 20.64 -14.59 -2.31
C THR A 536 22.04 -14.12 -2.75
N ASP A 537 22.61 -13.12 -2.09
CA ASP A 537 24.02 -12.83 -2.25
C ASP A 537 24.82 -13.93 -1.55
N GLY A 538 25.82 -14.49 -2.26
CA GLY A 538 26.71 -15.56 -1.84
C GLY A 538 27.68 -15.18 -0.70
#